data_fc29d7b015963fd4bc916a8061626e9b
#
_entry.id   fc29d7b015963fd4bc916a8061626e9b
#
_cell.length_a   1.000
_cell.length_b   1.000
_cell.length_c   1.000
_cell.angle_alpha   90.00
_cell.angle_beta   90.00
_cell.angle_gamma   90.00
#
_symmetry.space_group_name_H-M   'P 1'
#
loop_
_entity.id
_entity.type
_entity.pdbx_description
1 polymer ?
#
loop_
_entity_poly.entity_id
_entity_poly.type
_entity_poly.pdbx_seq_one_letter_code
_entity_poly.pdbx_strand_id
1 'polypeptide(L)'
;MIMSFCEKFQRAVGDTTIYRLSKITGIERTKLQRIKSGQKLPTMEELELICASLCLSPEEKFNLTKEYEIAIIGEDRYKSRICTANFIENLYNIFEVKHCPIERSFKISLNIEYPAVIKGESDTYNAIETIMRQEAVENNTIYMYGDIFEDKSPINNLLKSITDIAGLSVCHIFGLKPYDGSYDNYYSNINMINKIYPIFLSKTDYRAYYYYDKTTNSSVLPYFIVTDNYLITISYDKRSAVITQDKNIIKLHKELFEQKINNSYALIADINTLMGYSSIYVEHLRHYDIANTNLITIEYEPCVTPYIGDELIEMCMRKDIPNFPVIFDRAKSCLSQYRNFMLKTSIFTERGLDNFLTTGRIIEIPEIAYNPIPPKYRIKILNELCKSAINLKHSSLHLIREDKLHLPKNLRYCGTGQINDFFLLLSDEKNSHSVFKLNECGFAKPFYDFATSLVDSEIVYSNEETIKIIQNKISEFSQSL
;
A
#
# COMPACT_ATOMS: atom_id res chain seq x y z
N MET A 1 6.49 22.29 18.68
CA MET A 1 5.49 22.12 17.62
C MET A 1 4.58 23.35 17.47
N ILE A 2 3.81 23.76 18.48
CA ILE A 2 2.97 25.00 18.42
C ILE A 2 3.83 26.24 18.16
N MET A 3 5.06 26.30 18.71
CA MET A 3 5.99 27.39 18.45
C MET A 3 6.39 27.50 16.97
N SER A 4 6.58 26.39 16.27
CA SER A 4 6.93 26.39 14.84
C SER A 4 5.81 26.96 13.98
N PHE A 5 4.55 26.56 14.22
CA PHE A 5 3.39 27.18 13.56
C PHE A 5 3.31 28.69 13.86
N CYS A 6 3.47 29.07 15.12
CA CYS A 6 3.44 30.47 15.55
C CYS A 6 4.49 31.32 14.82
N GLU A 7 5.72 30.83 14.70
CA GLU A 7 6.80 31.51 13.99
C GLU A 7 6.50 31.68 12.49
N LYS A 8 6.00 30.61 11.84
CA LYS A 8 5.57 30.68 10.43
C LYS A 8 4.40 31.62 10.22
N PHE A 9 3.41 31.57 11.13
CA PHE A 9 2.27 32.48 11.11
C PHE A 9 2.70 33.95 11.27
N GLN A 10 3.61 34.23 12.20
CA GLN A 10 4.14 35.60 12.40
C GLN A 10 4.86 36.11 11.15
N ARG A 11 5.65 35.25 10.49
CA ARG A 11 6.30 35.59 9.22
C ARG A 11 5.28 35.84 8.11
N ALA A 12 4.27 34.99 8.00
CA ALA A 12 3.21 35.16 7.00
C ALA A 12 2.40 36.45 7.19
N VAL A 13 2.13 36.82 8.44
CA VAL A 13 1.44 38.09 8.76
C VAL A 13 2.33 39.30 8.41
N GLY A 14 3.66 39.19 8.54
CA GLY A 14 4.61 40.25 8.22
C GLY A 14 4.23 41.59 8.83
N ASP A 15 4.18 42.64 8.01
CA ASP A 15 3.81 44.01 8.39
C ASP A 15 2.30 44.22 8.52
N THR A 16 1.47 43.21 8.20
CA THR A 16 0.03 43.33 8.33
C THR A 16 -0.41 43.40 9.80
N THR A 17 -1.10 44.45 10.19
CA THR A 17 -1.56 44.56 11.57
C THR A 17 -2.69 43.58 11.87
N ILE A 18 -2.75 43.04 13.07
CA ILE A 18 -3.84 42.15 13.53
C ILE A 18 -5.21 42.82 13.38
N TYR A 19 -5.29 44.16 13.55
CA TYR A 19 -6.52 44.91 13.30
C TYR A 19 -6.96 44.83 11.83
N ARG A 20 -6.02 45.02 10.89
CA ARG A 20 -6.31 44.93 9.45
C ARG A 20 -6.72 43.50 9.06
N LEU A 21 -5.99 42.52 9.56
CA LEU A 21 -6.29 41.10 9.30
C LEU A 21 -7.68 40.74 9.85
N SER A 22 -8.05 41.18 11.04
CA SER A 22 -9.38 40.97 11.62
C SER A 22 -10.49 41.58 10.76
N LYS A 23 -10.26 42.77 10.19
CA LYS A 23 -11.24 43.43 9.32
C LYS A 23 -11.47 42.70 8.00
N ILE A 24 -10.40 42.10 7.41
CA ILE A 24 -10.46 41.41 6.12
C ILE A 24 -11.03 39.99 6.30
N THR A 25 -10.61 39.29 7.34
CA THR A 25 -11.03 37.88 7.58
C THR A 25 -12.35 37.75 8.31
N GLY A 26 -12.79 38.79 9.01
CA GLY A 26 -13.92 38.70 9.94
C GLY A 26 -13.63 37.98 11.26
N ILE A 27 -12.40 37.46 11.43
CA ILE A 27 -12.00 36.75 12.65
C ILE A 27 -11.77 37.77 13.78
N GLU A 28 -12.26 37.44 14.98
CA GLU A 28 -12.13 38.31 16.16
C GLU A 28 -10.66 38.68 16.46
N ARG A 29 -10.39 39.95 16.68
CA ARG A 29 -9.03 40.47 16.95
C ARG A 29 -8.34 39.76 18.10
N THR A 30 -9.06 39.49 19.19
CA THR A 30 -8.55 38.77 20.36
C THR A 30 -8.12 37.34 20.01
N LYS A 31 -8.88 36.67 19.16
CA LYS A 31 -8.56 35.33 18.68
C LYS A 31 -7.30 35.34 17.81
N LEU A 32 -7.17 36.28 16.86
CA LEU A 32 -5.97 36.44 16.04
C LEU A 32 -4.73 36.75 16.87
N GLN A 33 -4.85 37.55 17.95
CA GLN A 33 -3.75 37.78 18.87
C GLN A 33 -3.31 36.52 19.60
N ARG A 34 -4.24 35.67 20.03
CA ARG A 34 -3.96 34.40 20.67
C ARG A 34 -3.31 33.40 19.67
N ILE A 35 -3.73 33.40 18.41
CA ILE A 35 -3.09 32.62 17.35
C ILE A 35 -1.64 33.10 17.14
N LYS A 36 -1.45 34.44 17.02
CA LYS A 36 -0.12 35.04 16.84
C LYS A 36 0.84 34.77 18.00
N SER A 37 0.30 34.67 19.23
CA SER A 37 1.10 34.35 20.43
C SER A 37 1.29 32.85 20.68
N GLY A 38 0.72 31.97 19.83
CA GLY A 38 0.79 30.51 20.02
C GLY A 38 -0.11 29.97 21.14
N GLN A 39 -1.01 30.78 21.70
CA GLN A 39 -1.95 30.34 22.74
C GLN A 39 -3.15 29.56 22.19
N LYS A 40 -3.41 29.67 20.89
CA LYS A 40 -4.53 29.01 20.23
C LYS A 40 -4.15 28.72 18.77
N LEU A 41 -4.62 27.59 18.23
CA LEU A 41 -4.60 27.33 16.79
C LEU A 41 -5.90 27.85 16.14
N PRO A 42 -5.85 28.29 14.86
CA PRO A 42 -7.06 28.58 14.09
C PRO A 42 -7.83 27.29 13.80
N THR A 43 -9.08 27.37 13.35
CA THR A 43 -9.71 26.28 12.62
C THR A 43 -9.14 26.21 11.20
N MET A 44 -9.38 25.10 10.47
CA MET A 44 -8.90 25.00 9.08
C MET A 44 -9.50 26.09 8.20
N GLU A 45 -10.81 26.34 8.33
CA GLU A 45 -11.53 27.41 7.63
C GLU A 45 -10.92 28.80 7.91
N GLU A 46 -10.59 29.06 9.17
CA GLU A 46 -9.93 30.32 9.54
C GLU A 46 -8.51 30.41 8.97
N LEU A 47 -7.78 29.30 8.93
CA LEU A 47 -6.44 29.25 8.32
C LEU A 47 -6.51 29.55 6.83
N GLU A 48 -7.49 28.98 6.13
CA GLU A 48 -7.71 29.25 4.71
C GLU A 48 -8.06 30.71 4.44
N LEU A 49 -8.99 31.28 5.24
CA LEU A 49 -9.33 32.70 5.16
C LEU A 49 -8.12 33.60 5.40
N ILE A 50 -7.27 33.24 6.35
CA ILE A 50 -6.03 33.97 6.65
C ILE A 50 -5.07 33.88 5.46
N CYS A 51 -4.83 32.68 4.93
CA CYS A 51 -3.95 32.47 3.78
C CYS A 51 -4.40 33.26 2.56
N ALA A 52 -5.69 33.24 2.27
CA ALA A 52 -6.30 34.00 1.17
C ALA A 52 -6.18 35.52 1.38
N SER A 53 -6.45 35.99 2.61
CA SER A 53 -6.42 37.41 2.95
C SER A 53 -5.01 38.01 2.96
N LEU A 54 -4.00 37.19 3.20
CA LEU A 54 -2.59 37.57 3.16
C LEU A 54 -1.99 37.40 1.75
N CYS A 55 -2.74 36.86 0.81
CA CYS A 55 -2.28 36.59 -0.57
C CYS A 55 -0.98 35.76 -0.59
N LEU A 56 -0.90 34.74 0.27
CA LEU A 56 0.29 33.90 0.38
C LEU A 56 0.55 33.16 -0.93
N SER A 57 1.82 33.04 -1.30
CA SER A 57 2.23 32.18 -2.40
C SER A 57 1.86 30.71 -2.11
N PRO A 58 1.74 29.86 -3.13
CA PRO A 58 1.47 28.43 -2.92
C PRO A 58 2.44 27.76 -1.96
N GLU A 59 3.71 28.12 -2.01
CA GLU A 59 4.75 27.59 -1.11
C GLU A 59 4.56 28.06 0.32
N GLU A 60 4.27 29.33 0.53
CA GLU A 60 4.01 29.89 1.88
C GLU A 60 2.74 29.27 2.50
N LYS A 61 1.67 29.15 1.70
CA LYS A 61 0.44 28.46 2.11
C LYS A 61 0.75 27.02 2.51
N PHE A 62 1.45 26.27 1.69
CA PHE A 62 1.85 24.88 1.97
C PHE A 62 2.65 24.77 3.27
N ASN A 63 3.67 25.62 3.43
CA ASN A 63 4.51 25.59 4.63
C ASN A 63 3.71 25.94 5.92
N LEU A 64 2.77 26.88 5.84
CA LEU A 64 1.94 27.25 6.99
C LEU A 64 0.93 26.16 7.34
N THR A 65 0.28 25.54 6.35
CA THR A 65 -0.66 24.42 6.52
C THR A 65 0.06 23.20 7.09
N LYS A 66 1.25 22.88 6.59
CA LYS A 66 2.09 21.80 7.12
C LYS A 66 2.37 21.96 8.62
N GLU A 67 2.82 23.14 9.03
CA GLU A 67 3.13 23.40 10.44
C GLU A 67 1.87 23.38 11.32
N TYR A 68 0.73 23.80 10.77
CA TYR A 68 -0.58 23.71 11.42
C TYR A 68 -0.98 22.25 11.66
N GLU A 69 -0.87 21.40 10.64
CA GLU A 69 -1.16 19.97 10.76
C GLU A 69 -0.23 19.28 11.77
N ILE A 70 1.07 19.56 11.70
CA ILE A 70 2.05 19.07 12.68
C ILE A 70 1.69 19.51 14.10
N ALA A 71 1.21 20.73 14.27
CA ALA A 71 0.80 21.24 15.59
C ALA A 71 -0.45 20.52 16.16
N ILE A 72 -1.34 20.05 15.27
CA ILE A 72 -2.56 19.32 15.66
C ILE A 72 -2.29 17.85 15.94
N ILE A 73 -1.61 17.16 15.00
CA ILE A 73 -1.52 15.70 15.03
C ILE A 73 -0.18 15.16 15.49
N GLY A 74 0.82 16.00 15.61
CA GLY A 74 2.22 15.63 15.89
C GLY A 74 3.04 15.33 14.63
N GLU A 75 4.35 15.52 14.75
CA GLU A 75 5.27 15.42 13.61
C GLU A 75 5.34 13.98 13.05
N ASP A 76 5.44 12.98 13.91
CA ASP A 76 5.55 11.58 13.49
C ASP A 76 4.30 11.11 12.76
N ARG A 77 3.13 11.50 13.26
CA ARG A 77 1.85 11.17 12.63
C ARG A 77 1.69 11.86 11.27
N TYR A 78 2.10 13.13 11.17
CA TYR A 78 2.14 13.84 9.90
C TYR A 78 3.06 13.14 8.89
N LYS A 79 4.29 12.83 9.31
CA LYS A 79 5.26 12.11 8.46
C LYS A 79 4.75 10.73 8.04
N SER A 80 4.08 10.00 8.94
CA SER A 80 3.48 8.70 8.63
C SER A 80 2.40 8.81 7.54
N ARG A 81 1.55 9.84 7.59
CA ARG A 81 0.53 10.09 6.55
C ARG A 81 1.15 10.39 5.20
N ILE A 82 2.14 11.28 5.16
CA ILE A 82 2.89 11.56 3.92
C ILE A 82 3.61 10.31 3.38
N CYS A 83 4.20 9.52 4.27
CA CYS A 83 4.86 8.27 3.89
C CYS A 83 3.86 7.28 3.25
N THR A 84 2.65 7.16 3.81
CA THR A 84 1.59 6.30 3.27
C THR A 84 1.11 6.80 1.90
N ALA A 85 0.89 8.12 1.75
CA ALA A 85 0.51 8.71 0.46
C ALA A 85 1.57 8.43 -0.62
N ASN A 86 2.84 8.69 -0.28
CA ASN A 86 3.96 8.42 -1.20
C ASN A 86 4.09 6.93 -1.55
N PHE A 87 3.79 6.04 -0.61
CA PHE A 87 3.78 4.61 -0.88
C PHE A 87 2.71 4.25 -1.93
N ILE A 88 1.49 4.77 -1.79
CA ILE A 88 0.40 4.55 -2.73
C ILE A 88 0.76 5.12 -4.13
N GLU A 89 1.33 6.32 -4.19
CA GLU A 89 1.81 6.93 -5.44
C GLU A 89 2.94 6.11 -6.09
N ASN A 90 3.85 5.56 -5.30
CA ASN A 90 4.89 4.68 -5.81
C ASN A 90 4.32 3.39 -6.41
N LEU A 91 3.30 2.81 -5.77
CA LEU A 91 2.60 1.66 -6.31
C LEU A 91 1.94 2.00 -7.67
N TYR A 92 1.27 3.16 -7.76
CA TYR A 92 0.67 3.64 -9.01
C TYR A 92 1.72 3.79 -10.12
N ASN A 93 2.83 4.46 -9.83
CA ASN A 93 3.91 4.67 -10.80
C ASN A 93 4.54 3.36 -11.31
N ILE A 94 4.64 2.35 -10.47
CA ILE A 94 5.17 1.03 -10.86
C ILE A 94 4.21 0.31 -11.81
N PHE A 95 2.89 0.41 -11.60
CA PHE A 95 1.89 -0.23 -12.44
C PHE A 95 1.69 0.46 -13.79
N GLU A 96 1.64 1.79 -13.81
CA GLU A 96 1.34 2.56 -15.02
C GLU A 96 2.57 2.73 -15.93
N VAL A 97 3.78 2.73 -15.37
CA VAL A 97 5.01 2.83 -16.15
C VAL A 97 5.37 1.45 -16.71
N LYS A 98 5.08 1.23 -18.00
CA LYS A 98 5.58 0.07 -18.72
C LYS A 98 7.11 0.03 -18.64
N HIS A 99 7.65 -0.88 -17.86
CA HIS A 99 9.08 -1.13 -17.86
C HIS A 99 9.49 -1.63 -19.25
N CYS A 100 10.26 -0.83 -19.99
CA CYS A 100 10.99 -1.32 -21.13
C CYS A 100 12.06 -2.27 -20.63
N PRO A 101 12.07 -3.54 -21.06
CA PRO A 101 13.14 -4.46 -20.70
C PRO A 101 14.47 -3.87 -21.19
N ILE A 102 15.40 -3.69 -20.27
CA ILE A 102 16.77 -3.31 -20.63
C ILE A 102 17.46 -4.61 -21.04
N GLU A 103 17.49 -4.86 -22.35
CA GLU A 103 18.35 -5.92 -22.91
C GLU A 103 19.82 -5.57 -22.63
N ARG A 104 20.35 -6.01 -21.52
CA ARG A 104 21.77 -6.00 -21.25
C ARG A 104 22.28 -7.43 -21.35
N SER A 105 22.85 -7.75 -22.50
CA SER A 105 23.67 -8.97 -22.65
C SER A 105 24.98 -8.78 -21.89
N PHE A 106 25.04 -9.24 -20.64
CA PHE A 106 26.30 -9.31 -19.89
C PHE A 106 26.82 -10.77 -19.91
N LYS A 107 27.93 -10.97 -20.59
CA LYS A 107 28.81 -12.10 -20.30
C LYS A 107 29.80 -11.64 -19.23
N ILE A 108 29.51 -11.90 -17.98
CA ILE A 108 30.46 -11.71 -16.89
C ILE A 108 30.81 -13.12 -16.37
N SER A 109 32.00 -13.56 -16.60
CA SER A 109 32.58 -14.70 -15.90
C SER A 109 33.37 -14.18 -14.71
N LEU A 110 32.99 -14.56 -13.49
CA LEU A 110 33.81 -14.35 -12.31
C LEU A 110 35.01 -15.29 -12.39
N ASN A 111 36.16 -14.77 -12.78
CA ASN A 111 37.41 -15.50 -12.75
C ASN A 111 38.04 -15.36 -11.35
N ILE A 112 37.43 -16.01 -10.34
CA ILE A 112 37.79 -15.88 -8.93
C ILE A 112 38.06 -17.28 -8.36
N GLU A 113 39.17 -17.44 -7.64
CA GLU A 113 39.42 -18.63 -6.83
C GLU A 113 38.61 -18.57 -5.52
N TYR A 114 37.95 -19.66 -5.15
CA TYR A 114 37.14 -19.76 -3.96
C TYR A 114 37.88 -20.48 -2.82
N PRO A 115 37.73 -20.03 -1.55
CA PRO A 115 36.89 -18.95 -1.10
C PRO A 115 37.44 -17.55 -1.44
N ALA A 116 36.57 -16.65 -1.85
CA ALA A 116 36.92 -15.30 -2.25
C ALA A 116 36.43 -14.24 -1.25
N VAL A 117 37.24 -13.24 -0.99
CA VAL A 117 36.86 -12.04 -0.21
C VAL A 117 36.76 -10.88 -1.18
N ILE A 118 35.54 -10.33 -1.31
CA ILE A 118 35.25 -9.17 -2.14
C ILE A 118 35.23 -7.94 -1.25
N LYS A 119 35.84 -6.84 -1.69
CA LYS A 119 35.87 -5.55 -0.99
C LYS A 119 35.44 -4.45 -1.95
N GLY A 120 34.64 -3.54 -1.47
CA GLY A 120 34.03 -2.46 -2.26
C GLY A 120 32.57 -2.74 -2.58
N GLU A 121 31.74 -1.71 -2.47
CA GLU A 121 30.31 -1.79 -2.68
C GLU A 121 29.97 -2.29 -4.11
N SER A 122 30.58 -1.63 -5.11
CA SER A 122 30.35 -1.98 -6.52
C SER A 122 30.76 -3.40 -6.84
N ASP A 123 31.93 -3.86 -6.34
CA ASP A 123 32.44 -5.19 -6.60
C ASP A 123 31.60 -6.26 -5.90
N THR A 124 31.15 -5.97 -4.68
CA THR A 124 30.22 -6.85 -3.94
C THR A 124 28.94 -7.06 -4.73
N TYR A 125 28.34 -5.98 -5.26
CA TYR A 125 27.12 -6.09 -6.04
C TYR A 125 27.31 -6.78 -7.38
N ASN A 126 28.39 -6.48 -8.08
CA ASN A 126 28.71 -7.16 -9.36
C ASN A 126 28.88 -8.65 -9.15
N ALA A 127 29.51 -9.08 -8.07
CA ALA A 127 29.68 -10.49 -7.74
C ALA A 127 28.33 -11.16 -7.44
N ILE A 128 27.50 -10.52 -6.62
CA ILE A 128 26.14 -11.00 -6.32
C ILE A 128 25.32 -11.13 -7.60
N GLU A 129 25.29 -10.09 -8.44
CA GLU A 129 24.54 -10.09 -9.70
C GLU A 129 24.98 -11.21 -10.62
N THR A 130 26.29 -11.39 -10.76
CA THR A 130 26.84 -12.43 -11.65
C THR A 130 26.42 -13.81 -11.19
N ILE A 131 26.54 -14.11 -9.89
CA ILE A 131 26.14 -15.42 -9.33
C ILE A 131 24.63 -15.63 -9.48
N MET A 132 23.81 -14.63 -9.14
CA MET A 132 22.37 -14.76 -9.26
C MET A 132 21.92 -15.01 -10.70
N ARG A 133 22.57 -14.38 -11.68
CA ARG A 133 22.30 -14.65 -13.11
C ARG A 133 22.72 -16.04 -13.54
N GLN A 134 23.86 -16.54 -13.06
CA GLN A 134 24.31 -17.90 -13.34
C GLN A 134 23.32 -18.94 -12.79
N GLU A 135 22.93 -18.78 -11.53
CA GLU A 135 21.99 -19.68 -10.86
C GLU A 135 20.58 -19.64 -11.50
N ALA A 136 20.16 -18.46 -11.98
CA ALA A 136 18.88 -18.31 -12.67
C ALA A 136 18.85 -19.07 -14.02
N VAL A 137 19.97 -19.10 -14.75
CA VAL A 137 20.08 -19.88 -15.99
C VAL A 137 19.99 -21.38 -15.72
N GLU A 138 20.44 -21.83 -14.56
CA GLU A 138 20.36 -23.23 -14.11
C GLU A 138 19.00 -23.56 -13.45
N ASN A 139 18.06 -22.62 -13.38
CA ASN A 139 16.77 -22.72 -12.68
C ASN A 139 16.90 -23.08 -11.19
N ASN A 140 17.99 -22.68 -10.55
CA ASN A 140 18.20 -22.91 -9.13
C ASN A 140 17.41 -21.90 -8.29
N THR A 141 16.96 -22.33 -7.10
CA THR A 141 16.33 -21.41 -6.14
C THR A 141 17.39 -20.61 -5.40
N ILE A 142 17.16 -19.29 -5.32
CA ILE A 142 17.99 -18.35 -4.57
C ILE A 142 17.35 -18.09 -3.21
N TYR A 143 18.06 -18.37 -2.13
CA TYR A 143 17.62 -18.11 -0.76
C TYR A 143 18.35 -16.87 -0.23
N MET A 144 17.61 -15.84 0.15
CA MET A 144 18.12 -14.55 0.61
C MET A 144 17.71 -14.29 2.06
N TYR A 145 18.67 -13.92 2.91
CA TYR A 145 18.41 -13.59 4.30
C TYR A 145 18.91 -12.20 4.65
N GLY A 146 17.98 -11.39 5.19
CA GLY A 146 18.21 -10.04 5.68
C GLY A 146 17.88 -8.93 4.68
N ASP A 147 17.98 -7.68 5.13
CA ASP A 147 17.81 -6.50 4.29
C ASP A 147 19.09 -6.26 3.47
N ILE A 148 19.18 -6.93 2.33
CA ILE A 148 20.31 -6.79 1.40
C ILE A 148 20.19 -5.51 0.55
N PHE A 149 19.01 -4.87 0.52
CA PHE A 149 18.68 -3.76 -0.34
C PHE A 149 18.85 -2.40 0.34
N GLU A 150 19.53 -1.46 -0.32
CA GLU A 150 19.61 -0.06 0.09
C GLU A 150 19.02 0.88 -0.96
N ASP A 151 18.49 2.04 -0.52
CA ASP A 151 17.73 2.97 -1.39
C ASP A 151 18.54 3.53 -2.55
N LYS A 152 19.84 3.61 -2.41
CA LYS A 152 20.77 4.15 -3.44
C LYS A 152 21.68 3.10 -4.06
N SER A 153 21.46 1.85 -3.74
CA SER A 153 22.35 0.76 -4.10
C SER A 153 22.16 0.29 -5.54
N PRO A 154 23.23 -0.13 -6.23
CA PRO A 154 23.16 -0.89 -7.48
C PRO A 154 22.27 -2.14 -7.40
N ILE A 155 22.04 -2.72 -6.21
CA ILE A 155 21.12 -3.87 -6.01
C ILE A 155 19.68 -3.53 -6.45
N ASN A 156 19.21 -2.31 -6.32
CA ASN A 156 17.89 -1.96 -6.87
C ASN A 156 17.88 -2.11 -8.40
N ASN A 157 19.00 -1.89 -9.06
CA ASN A 157 19.18 -2.19 -10.49
C ASN A 157 19.33 -3.69 -10.73
N LEU A 158 19.97 -4.40 -9.82
CA LEU A 158 20.07 -5.86 -9.85
C LEU A 158 18.70 -6.51 -9.77
N LEU A 159 17.86 -6.08 -8.84
CA LEU A 159 16.50 -6.61 -8.73
C LEU A 159 15.68 -6.33 -9.99
N LYS A 160 15.76 -5.11 -10.52
CA LYS A 160 15.12 -4.78 -11.81
C LYS A 160 15.66 -5.66 -12.95
N SER A 161 16.92 -6.01 -12.92
CA SER A 161 17.52 -6.87 -13.95
C SER A 161 17.21 -8.36 -13.76
N ILE A 162 16.97 -8.79 -12.52
CA ILE A 162 16.57 -10.17 -12.19
C ILE A 162 15.06 -10.37 -12.48
N THR A 163 14.25 -9.36 -12.33
CA THR A 163 12.80 -9.43 -12.63
C THR A 163 12.49 -9.81 -14.07
N ASP A 164 13.44 -9.65 -14.96
CA ASP A 164 13.31 -10.01 -16.38
C ASP A 164 13.74 -11.46 -16.70
N ILE A 165 14.29 -12.20 -15.71
CA ILE A 165 14.74 -13.58 -15.92
C ILE A 165 13.55 -14.53 -15.68
N ALA A 166 13.03 -15.10 -16.76
CA ALA A 166 12.00 -16.13 -16.67
C ALA A 166 12.56 -17.40 -16.00
N GLY A 167 11.79 -17.95 -15.05
CA GLY A 167 12.17 -19.19 -14.36
C GLY A 167 13.00 -18.98 -13.08
N LEU A 168 13.32 -17.75 -12.71
CA LEU A 168 13.99 -17.46 -11.44
C LEU A 168 13.03 -17.69 -10.26
N SER A 169 13.48 -18.46 -9.26
CA SER A 169 12.80 -18.63 -7.98
C SER A 169 13.62 -18.00 -6.85
N VAL A 170 13.01 -17.10 -6.08
CA VAL A 170 13.67 -16.41 -4.96
C VAL A 170 12.84 -16.61 -3.69
N CYS A 171 13.49 -17.09 -2.63
CA CYS A 171 12.90 -17.17 -1.29
C CYS A 171 13.64 -16.18 -0.37
N HIS A 172 12.94 -15.17 0.13
CA HIS A 172 13.55 -14.08 0.87
C HIS A 172 12.98 -13.96 2.29
N ILE A 173 13.84 -13.94 3.30
CA ILE A 173 13.48 -13.66 4.69
C ILE A 173 14.14 -12.36 5.12
N PHE A 174 13.37 -11.42 5.67
CA PHE A 174 13.88 -10.13 6.13
C PHE A 174 13.23 -9.66 7.44
N GLY A 175 13.87 -8.72 8.11
CA GLY A 175 13.37 -8.14 9.36
C GLY A 175 12.44 -6.95 9.08
N LEU A 176 11.29 -6.92 9.78
CA LEU A 176 10.46 -5.74 9.91
C LEU A 176 10.50 -5.24 11.35
N LYS A 177 10.36 -3.94 11.52
CA LYS A 177 10.32 -3.33 12.85
C LYS A 177 8.93 -3.47 13.46
N PRO A 178 8.81 -3.85 14.75
CA PRO A 178 7.52 -3.86 15.43
C PRO A 178 6.94 -2.43 15.49
N TYR A 179 5.61 -2.34 15.53
CA TYR A 179 4.95 -1.05 15.71
C TYR A 179 5.10 -0.56 17.16
N ASP A 180 5.75 0.57 17.31
CA ASP A 180 5.95 1.26 18.60
C ASP A 180 5.38 2.69 18.61
N GLY A 181 4.70 3.10 17.53
CA GLY A 181 4.21 4.46 17.32
C GLY A 181 5.23 5.39 16.68
N SER A 182 6.46 4.94 16.47
CA SER A 182 7.54 5.72 15.87
C SER A 182 7.38 5.79 14.35
N TYR A 183 7.60 6.98 13.81
CA TYR A 183 7.69 7.19 12.36
C TYR A 183 8.85 6.38 11.74
N ASP A 184 10.00 6.32 12.42
CA ASP A 184 11.20 5.70 11.86
C ASP A 184 11.00 4.19 11.63
N ASN A 185 10.34 3.50 12.56
CA ASN A 185 10.00 2.08 12.39
C ASN A 185 9.02 1.89 11.24
N TYR A 186 8.00 2.72 11.15
CA TYR A 186 7.04 2.69 10.06
C TYR A 186 7.69 2.97 8.70
N TYR A 187 8.51 4.02 8.62
CA TYR A 187 9.24 4.38 7.41
C TYR A 187 10.18 3.27 6.96
N SER A 188 10.92 2.66 7.88
CA SER A 188 11.80 1.51 7.59
C SER A 188 11.02 0.34 6.96
N ASN A 189 9.85 0.02 7.51
CA ASN A 189 9.00 -1.05 6.99
C ASN A 189 8.45 -0.73 5.59
N ILE A 190 7.88 0.46 5.40
CA ILE A 190 7.39 0.92 4.09
C ILE A 190 8.50 0.89 3.05
N ASN A 191 9.68 1.32 3.43
CA ASN A 191 10.84 1.35 2.55
C ASN A 191 11.23 -0.06 2.10
N MET A 192 11.19 -1.02 3.02
CA MET A 192 11.43 -2.43 2.68
C MET A 192 10.38 -2.97 1.69
N ILE A 193 9.11 -2.67 1.91
CA ILE A 193 8.05 -3.09 0.98
C ILE A 193 8.23 -2.44 -0.39
N ASN A 194 8.56 -1.16 -0.47
CA ASN A 194 8.85 -0.48 -1.74
C ASN A 194 9.97 -1.14 -2.53
N LYS A 195 10.98 -1.70 -1.85
CA LYS A 195 12.10 -2.39 -2.49
C LYS A 195 11.72 -3.75 -3.07
N ILE A 196 10.90 -4.51 -2.35
CA ILE A 196 10.54 -5.88 -2.75
C ILE A 196 9.34 -5.93 -3.70
N TYR A 197 8.49 -4.91 -3.67
CA TYR A 197 7.26 -4.86 -4.44
C TYR A 197 7.45 -5.01 -5.96
N PRO A 198 8.44 -4.35 -6.61
CA PRO A 198 8.71 -4.56 -8.03
C PRO A 198 9.11 -6.00 -8.38
N ILE A 199 9.77 -6.71 -7.46
CA ILE A 199 10.15 -8.11 -7.67
C ILE A 199 8.90 -8.98 -7.65
N PHE A 200 8.01 -8.71 -6.70
CA PHE A 200 6.75 -9.40 -6.58
C PHE A 200 5.88 -9.31 -7.84
N LEU A 201 5.87 -8.13 -8.49
CA LEU A 201 5.13 -7.91 -9.74
C LEU A 201 5.83 -8.46 -10.99
N SER A 202 7.02 -9.00 -10.85
CA SER A 202 7.80 -9.53 -11.95
C SER A 202 7.37 -10.94 -12.32
N LYS A 203 8.06 -11.52 -13.33
CA LYS A 203 7.90 -12.93 -13.72
C LYS A 203 8.62 -13.91 -12.79
N THR A 204 9.27 -13.41 -11.73
CA THR A 204 10.03 -14.22 -10.77
C THR A 204 9.06 -14.91 -9.80
N ASP A 205 9.27 -16.20 -9.53
CA ASP A 205 8.62 -16.88 -8.40
C ASP A 205 9.23 -16.34 -7.10
N TYR A 206 8.63 -15.26 -6.56
CA TYR A 206 9.14 -14.56 -5.40
C TYR A 206 8.31 -14.86 -4.15
N ARG A 207 8.94 -15.53 -3.18
CA ARG A 207 8.35 -15.88 -1.89
C ARG A 207 9.01 -15.05 -0.79
N ALA A 208 8.24 -14.18 -0.14
CA ALA A 208 8.70 -13.24 0.89
C ALA A 208 8.20 -13.66 2.27
N TYR A 209 9.12 -13.70 3.23
CA TYR A 209 8.85 -13.97 4.63
C TYR A 209 9.45 -12.86 5.49
N TYR A 210 8.82 -12.57 6.62
CA TYR A 210 9.34 -11.59 7.56
C TYR A 210 9.34 -12.11 9.00
N TYR A 211 10.20 -11.52 9.80
CA TYR A 211 10.21 -11.67 11.26
C TYR A 211 10.29 -10.27 11.90
N TYR A 212 9.86 -10.15 13.17
CA TYR A 212 10.05 -8.91 13.89
C TYR A 212 11.46 -8.80 14.44
N ASP A 213 12.21 -7.86 13.93
CA ASP A 213 13.55 -7.55 14.40
C ASP A 213 13.47 -6.71 15.68
N LYS A 214 13.68 -7.38 16.82
CA LYS A 214 13.69 -6.75 18.15
C LYS A 214 15.09 -6.36 18.63
N THR A 215 16.11 -6.70 17.88
CA THR A 215 17.51 -6.55 18.32
C THR A 215 18.34 -5.80 17.29
N THR A 216 19.27 -5.00 17.79
CA THR A 216 20.40 -4.50 16.98
C THR A 216 21.27 -5.69 16.60
N ASN A 217 21.37 -5.96 15.31
CA ASN A 217 22.15 -7.09 14.79
C ASN A 217 23.65 -6.85 15.10
N SER A 218 24.23 -7.67 15.97
CA SER A 218 25.63 -7.59 16.37
C SER A 218 26.57 -8.43 15.49
N SER A 219 26.04 -9.10 14.47
CA SER A 219 26.82 -9.92 13.55
C SER A 219 27.63 -9.06 12.58
N VAL A 220 28.85 -9.44 12.31
CA VAL A 220 29.72 -8.77 11.32
C VAL A 220 29.25 -9.06 9.89
N LEU A 221 28.70 -10.25 9.64
CA LEU A 221 28.17 -10.68 8.35
C LEU A 221 26.70 -11.16 8.55
N PRO A 222 25.78 -10.20 8.75
CA PRO A 222 24.39 -10.54 9.11
C PRO A 222 23.53 -11.02 7.96
N TYR A 223 23.96 -10.78 6.73
CA TYR A 223 23.19 -11.08 5.53
C TYR A 223 23.84 -12.19 4.74
N PHE A 224 23.04 -13.02 4.10
CA PHE A 224 23.58 -14.03 3.19
C PHE A 224 22.63 -14.35 2.04
N ILE A 225 23.23 -14.81 0.95
CA ILE A 225 22.55 -15.43 -0.19
C ILE A 225 23.12 -16.83 -0.33
N VAL A 226 22.27 -17.84 -0.37
CA VAL A 226 22.69 -19.23 -0.59
C VAL A 226 21.92 -19.83 -1.77
N THR A 227 22.65 -20.56 -2.61
CA THR A 227 22.15 -21.27 -3.78
C THR A 227 22.58 -22.72 -3.73
N ASP A 228 22.41 -23.46 -4.80
CA ASP A 228 22.93 -24.83 -4.88
C ASP A 228 24.47 -24.87 -5.00
N ASN A 229 25.07 -23.83 -5.57
CA ASN A 229 26.48 -23.81 -5.90
C ASN A 229 27.29 -22.78 -5.09
N TYR A 230 26.65 -21.78 -4.51
CA TYR A 230 27.32 -20.67 -3.84
C TYR A 230 26.71 -20.32 -2.49
N LEU A 231 27.56 -19.87 -1.58
CA LEU A 231 27.17 -19.08 -0.42
C LEU A 231 27.89 -17.76 -0.50
N ILE A 232 27.15 -16.66 -0.35
CA ILE A 232 27.63 -15.29 -0.25
C ILE A 232 27.23 -14.77 1.11
N THR A 233 28.16 -14.47 2.00
CA THR A 233 27.90 -13.77 3.26
C THR A 233 28.31 -12.31 3.11
N ILE A 234 27.46 -11.38 3.55
CA ILE A 234 27.56 -9.96 3.25
C ILE A 234 27.68 -9.17 4.55
N SER A 235 28.60 -8.21 4.59
CA SER A 235 28.78 -7.31 5.74
C SER A 235 27.58 -6.42 5.99
N TYR A 236 27.46 -5.93 7.22
CA TYR A 236 26.37 -5.03 7.62
C TYR A 236 26.31 -3.75 6.74
N ASP A 237 27.45 -3.19 6.43
CA ASP A 237 27.58 -2.01 5.55
C ASP A 237 27.51 -2.33 4.05
N LYS A 238 27.34 -3.63 3.70
CA LYS A 238 27.20 -4.15 2.33
C LYS A 238 28.40 -3.86 1.41
N ARG A 239 29.52 -3.48 1.98
CA ARG A 239 30.75 -3.14 1.26
C ARG A 239 31.73 -4.31 1.14
N SER A 240 31.43 -5.42 1.78
CA SER A 240 32.30 -6.60 1.73
C SER A 240 31.48 -7.89 1.70
N ALA A 241 31.94 -8.87 0.99
CA ALA A 241 31.36 -10.20 0.96
C ALA A 241 32.42 -11.30 0.99
N VAL A 242 32.05 -12.44 1.53
CA VAL A 242 32.81 -13.69 1.41
C VAL A 242 31.99 -14.66 0.59
N ILE A 243 32.60 -15.22 -0.44
CA ILE A 243 31.96 -16.15 -1.36
C ILE A 243 32.66 -17.49 -1.28
N THR A 244 31.88 -18.56 -1.12
CA THR A 244 32.42 -19.94 -1.11
C THR A 244 31.54 -20.90 -1.91
N GLN A 245 32.15 -21.96 -2.42
CA GLN A 245 31.53 -23.09 -3.10
C GLN A 245 31.59 -24.39 -2.27
N ASP A 246 32.03 -24.29 -1.01
CA ASP A 246 32.10 -25.48 -0.14
C ASP A 246 30.69 -26.02 0.14
N LYS A 247 30.45 -27.25 -0.32
CA LYS A 247 29.14 -27.89 -0.25
C LYS A 247 28.65 -28.14 1.18
N ASN A 248 29.56 -28.33 2.13
CA ASN A 248 29.18 -28.53 3.53
C ASN A 248 28.69 -27.20 4.17
N ILE A 249 29.40 -26.12 3.86
CA ILE A 249 29.04 -24.77 4.32
C ILE A 249 27.71 -24.32 3.68
N ILE A 250 27.53 -24.56 2.38
CA ILE A 250 26.29 -24.30 1.65
C ILE A 250 25.13 -25.07 2.29
N LYS A 251 25.30 -26.38 2.51
CA LYS A 251 24.27 -27.22 3.15
C LYS A 251 23.87 -26.71 4.52
N LEU A 252 24.85 -26.36 5.37
CA LEU A 252 24.58 -25.80 6.69
C LEU A 252 23.73 -24.52 6.61
N HIS A 253 24.03 -23.60 5.68
CA HIS A 253 23.27 -22.36 5.54
C HIS A 253 21.86 -22.59 4.99
N LYS A 254 21.64 -23.58 4.14
CA LYS A 254 20.31 -23.99 3.71
C LYS A 254 19.48 -24.52 4.88
N GLU A 255 20.05 -25.40 5.71
CA GLU A 255 19.39 -25.90 6.91
C GLU A 255 19.04 -24.77 7.91
N LEU A 256 19.93 -23.81 8.09
CA LEU A 256 19.68 -22.62 8.90
C LEU A 256 18.58 -21.74 8.32
N PHE A 257 18.54 -21.59 7.00
CA PHE A 257 17.50 -20.83 6.31
C PHE A 257 16.12 -21.48 6.49
N GLU A 258 16.01 -22.80 6.34
CA GLU A 258 14.77 -23.55 6.57
C GLU A 258 14.27 -23.42 8.01
N GLN A 259 15.18 -23.49 8.99
CA GLN A 259 14.83 -23.24 10.40
C GLN A 259 14.28 -21.81 10.61
N LYS A 260 14.83 -20.83 9.91
CA LYS A 260 14.36 -19.44 10.01
C LYS A 260 13.00 -19.23 9.33
N ILE A 261 12.72 -19.88 8.20
CA ILE A 261 11.37 -19.86 7.58
C ILE A 261 10.31 -20.33 8.56
N ASN A 262 10.56 -21.42 9.28
CA ASN A 262 9.61 -21.98 10.23
C ASN A 262 9.25 -21.03 11.40
N ASN A 263 10.08 -20.03 11.64
CA ASN A 263 9.90 -18.98 12.64
C ASN A 263 9.57 -17.61 12.05
N SER A 264 9.20 -17.56 10.77
CA SER A 264 8.88 -16.35 10.03
C SER A 264 7.42 -16.37 9.56
N TYR A 265 6.88 -15.21 9.26
CA TYR A 265 5.54 -15.05 8.72
C TYR A 265 5.60 -14.85 7.22
N ALA A 266 4.74 -15.52 6.47
CA ALA A 266 4.62 -15.26 5.03
C ALA A 266 4.03 -13.87 4.81
N LEU A 267 4.72 -13.04 4.03
CA LEU A 267 4.25 -11.72 3.65
C LEU A 267 3.28 -11.78 2.46
N ILE A 268 3.53 -12.73 1.56
CA ILE A 268 2.77 -12.92 0.34
C ILE A 268 1.98 -14.22 0.49
N ALA A 269 0.66 -14.13 0.35
CA ALA A 269 -0.18 -15.30 0.19
C ALA A 269 -0.37 -15.54 -1.31
N ASP A 270 0.19 -16.63 -1.79
CA ASP A 270 -0.04 -17.07 -3.17
C ASP A 270 -1.42 -17.70 -3.29
N ILE A 271 -2.27 -17.08 -4.11
CA ILE A 271 -3.66 -17.50 -4.31
C ILE A 271 -3.83 -18.00 -5.74
N ASN A 272 -3.28 -19.15 -6.01
CA ASN A 272 -3.39 -19.76 -7.35
C ASN A 272 -4.75 -20.40 -7.62
N THR A 273 -5.69 -20.37 -6.67
CA THR A 273 -7.00 -21.01 -6.81
C THR A 273 -8.13 -20.14 -6.27
N LEU A 274 -9.32 -20.26 -6.85
CA LEU A 274 -10.55 -19.63 -6.32
C LEU A 274 -10.84 -20.04 -4.87
N MET A 275 -10.45 -21.26 -4.48
CA MET A 275 -10.56 -21.74 -3.10
C MET A 275 -9.66 -20.98 -2.16
N GLY A 276 -8.40 -20.79 -2.53
CA GLY A 276 -7.44 -19.98 -1.77
C GLY A 276 -7.94 -18.54 -1.62
N TYR A 277 -8.37 -17.95 -2.72
CA TYR A 277 -8.95 -16.61 -2.75
C TYR A 277 -10.13 -16.46 -1.78
N SER A 278 -11.14 -17.34 -1.88
CA SER A 278 -12.30 -17.31 -0.97
C SER A 278 -11.91 -17.52 0.50
N SER A 279 -10.85 -18.29 0.77
CA SER A 279 -10.39 -18.57 2.14
C SER A 279 -9.81 -17.33 2.81
N ILE A 280 -9.10 -16.47 2.09
CA ILE A 280 -8.56 -15.21 2.63
C ILE A 280 -9.68 -14.29 3.11
N TYR A 281 -10.74 -14.14 2.32
CA TYR A 281 -11.88 -13.31 2.72
C TYR A 281 -12.61 -13.88 3.93
N VAL A 282 -12.82 -15.20 3.99
CA VAL A 282 -13.43 -15.86 5.15
C VAL A 282 -12.56 -15.66 6.40
N GLU A 283 -11.25 -15.82 6.28
CA GLU A 283 -10.32 -15.61 7.39
C GLU A 283 -10.33 -14.16 7.86
N HIS A 284 -10.27 -13.22 6.92
CA HIS A 284 -10.32 -11.79 7.20
C HIS A 284 -11.57 -11.41 8.00
N LEU A 285 -12.75 -11.89 7.58
CA LEU A 285 -14.01 -11.54 8.22
C LEU A 285 -14.26 -12.22 9.58
N ARG A 286 -13.57 -13.33 9.89
CA ARG A 286 -13.77 -14.05 11.16
C ARG A 286 -13.34 -13.28 12.41
N HIS A 287 -12.48 -12.31 12.25
CA HIS A 287 -11.89 -11.56 13.36
C HIS A 287 -12.65 -10.26 13.71
N TYR A 288 -13.75 -9.94 13.01
CA TYR A 288 -14.47 -8.69 13.22
C TYR A 288 -15.71 -8.86 14.09
N ASP A 289 -15.86 -7.98 15.08
CA ASP A 289 -17.17 -7.64 15.64
C ASP A 289 -17.89 -6.68 14.68
N ILE A 290 -18.55 -7.28 13.68
CA ILE A 290 -19.15 -6.58 12.54
C ILE A 290 -20.14 -5.49 12.99
N ALA A 291 -20.87 -5.74 14.08
CA ALA A 291 -21.90 -4.82 14.58
C ALA A 291 -21.33 -3.51 15.15
N ASN A 292 -20.08 -3.54 15.62
CA ASN A 292 -19.43 -2.39 16.27
C ASN A 292 -18.17 -1.89 15.53
N THR A 293 -17.94 -2.38 14.31
CA THR A 293 -16.72 -2.09 13.57
C THR A 293 -16.97 -1.10 12.44
N ASN A 294 -16.16 -0.04 12.40
CA ASN A 294 -16.10 0.88 11.29
C ASN A 294 -15.21 0.30 10.19
N LEU A 295 -15.77 0.08 9.03
CA LEU A 295 -15.04 -0.33 7.85
C LEU A 295 -14.70 0.89 7.01
N ILE A 296 -13.42 1.08 6.72
CA ILE A 296 -12.96 2.06 5.74
C ILE A 296 -12.24 1.34 4.61
N THR A 297 -12.58 1.68 3.37
CA THR A 297 -11.93 1.11 2.19
C THR A 297 -11.32 2.22 1.33
N ILE A 298 -10.12 1.96 0.79
CA ILE A 298 -9.51 2.75 -0.28
C ILE A 298 -9.28 1.79 -1.43
N GLU A 299 -10.01 1.98 -2.52
CA GLU A 299 -10.03 1.07 -3.65
C GLU A 299 -10.07 1.87 -4.96
N TYR A 300 -9.65 1.24 -6.05
CA TYR A 300 -9.79 1.87 -7.37
C TYR A 300 -11.26 2.04 -7.76
N GLU A 301 -12.09 1.01 -7.53
CA GLU A 301 -13.53 1.02 -7.77
C GLU A 301 -14.31 1.30 -6.48
N PRO A 302 -15.59 1.75 -6.56
CA PRO A 302 -16.42 1.87 -5.37
C PRO A 302 -16.65 0.50 -4.71
N CYS A 303 -16.62 0.43 -3.38
CA CYS A 303 -16.92 -0.80 -2.63
C CYS A 303 -18.40 -1.21 -2.79
N VAL A 304 -18.69 -1.94 -3.85
CA VAL A 304 -20.04 -2.39 -4.19
C VAL A 304 -20.42 -3.73 -3.57
N THR A 305 -19.45 -4.44 -3.05
CA THR A 305 -19.60 -5.80 -2.47
C THR A 305 -20.73 -5.91 -1.43
N PRO A 306 -20.93 -4.94 -0.52
CA PRO A 306 -22.05 -4.99 0.43
C PRO A 306 -23.45 -4.93 -0.20
N TYR A 307 -23.55 -4.48 -1.43
CA TYR A 307 -24.83 -4.26 -2.13
C TYR A 307 -25.18 -5.38 -3.12
N ILE A 308 -24.35 -6.43 -3.19
CA ILE A 308 -24.58 -7.61 -4.01
C ILE A 308 -25.51 -8.56 -3.25
N GLY A 309 -26.76 -8.69 -3.71
CA GLY A 309 -27.74 -9.62 -3.14
C GLY A 309 -27.54 -11.06 -3.61
N ASP A 310 -28.11 -12.00 -2.88
CA ASP A 310 -28.00 -13.44 -3.18
C ASP A 310 -28.51 -13.81 -4.57
N GLU A 311 -29.61 -13.18 -5.02
CA GLU A 311 -30.14 -13.34 -6.39
C GLU A 311 -29.10 -12.99 -7.45
N LEU A 312 -28.33 -11.93 -7.23
CA LEU A 312 -27.30 -11.49 -8.17
C LEU A 312 -26.10 -12.44 -8.17
N ILE A 313 -25.73 -12.98 -7.01
CA ILE A 313 -24.70 -14.02 -6.90
C ILE A 313 -25.12 -15.26 -7.71
N GLU A 314 -26.34 -15.73 -7.53
CA GLU A 314 -26.90 -16.88 -8.24
C GLU A 314 -26.97 -16.68 -9.77
N MET A 315 -27.23 -15.45 -10.20
CA MET A 315 -27.29 -15.07 -11.60
C MET A 315 -25.92 -14.97 -12.26
N CYS A 316 -24.97 -14.34 -11.58
CA CYS A 316 -23.68 -13.96 -12.18
C CYS A 316 -22.59 -15.01 -11.96
N MET A 317 -22.63 -15.77 -10.87
CA MET A 317 -21.56 -16.72 -10.57
C MET A 317 -21.56 -17.89 -11.59
N ARG A 318 -20.38 -18.20 -12.10
CA ARG A 318 -20.19 -19.28 -13.08
C ARG A 318 -20.28 -20.63 -12.40
N LYS A 319 -21.13 -21.52 -12.96
CA LYS A 319 -21.38 -22.87 -12.42
C LYS A 319 -20.35 -23.90 -12.87
N ASP A 320 -19.54 -23.56 -13.86
CA ASP A 320 -18.50 -24.42 -14.46
C ASP A 320 -17.13 -24.30 -13.76
N ILE A 321 -17.01 -23.51 -12.69
CA ILE A 321 -15.77 -23.39 -11.92
C ILE A 321 -15.53 -24.61 -11.02
N PRO A 322 -14.26 -25.01 -10.80
CA PRO A 322 -13.93 -26.07 -9.87
C PRO A 322 -14.45 -25.79 -8.46
N ASN A 323 -15.00 -26.81 -7.80
CA ASN A 323 -15.56 -26.72 -6.45
C ASN A 323 -16.68 -25.67 -6.29
N PHE A 324 -17.48 -25.45 -7.35
CA PHE A 324 -18.54 -24.45 -7.37
C PHE A 324 -19.42 -24.43 -6.11
N PRO A 325 -19.98 -25.54 -5.59
CA PRO A 325 -20.86 -25.48 -4.42
C PRO A 325 -20.19 -24.84 -3.20
N VAL A 326 -18.94 -25.21 -2.94
CA VAL A 326 -18.20 -24.70 -1.77
C VAL A 326 -17.85 -23.22 -1.94
N ILE A 327 -17.42 -22.82 -3.15
CA ILE A 327 -17.07 -21.42 -3.44
C ILE A 327 -18.34 -20.56 -3.40
N PHE A 328 -19.46 -21.06 -3.90
CA PHE A 328 -20.74 -20.37 -3.89
C PHE A 328 -21.23 -20.10 -2.46
N ASP A 329 -21.22 -21.11 -1.58
CA ASP A 329 -21.62 -20.96 -0.19
C ASP A 329 -20.70 -19.98 0.57
N ARG A 330 -19.38 -20.03 0.31
CA ARG A 330 -18.43 -19.08 0.87
C ARG A 330 -18.69 -17.64 0.38
N ALA A 331 -18.93 -17.46 -0.92
CA ALA A 331 -19.26 -16.15 -1.48
C ALA A 331 -20.52 -15.56 -0.84
N LYS A 332 -21.60 -16.35 -0.72
CA LYS A 332 -22.83 -15.93 -0.03
C LYS A 332 -22.57 -15.55 1.42
N SER A 333 -21.80 -16.36 2.15
CA SER A 333 -21.46 -16.09 3.55
C SER A 333 -20.64 -14.81 3.69
N CYS A 334 -19.58 -14.63 2.89
CA CYS A 334 -18.72 -13.44 2.94
C CYS A 334 -19.53 -12.18 2.60
N LEU A 335 -20.29 -12.19 1.50
CA LEU A 335 -21.08 -11.03 1.07
C LEU A 335 -22.19 -10.68 2.08
N SER A 336 -22.80 -11.69 2.72
CA SER A 336 -23.74 -11.47 3.81
C SER A 336 -23.08 -10.77 5.01
N GLN A 337 -21.85 -11.14 5.38
CA GLN A 337 -21.12 -10.47 6.46
C GLN A 337 -20.76 -9.03 6.10
N TYR A 338 -20.30 -8.75 4.87
CA TYR A 338 -20.03 -7.37 4.42
C TYR A 338 -21.28 -6.48 4.46
N ARG A 339 -22.47 -7.03 4.20
CA ARG A 339 -23.75 -6.29 4.32
C ARG A 339 -24.04 -5.81 5.75
N ASN A 340 -23.56 -6.54 6.75
CA ASN A 340 -23.84 -6.28 8.15
C ASN A 340 -22.93 -5.22 8.81
N PHE A 341 -21.89 -4.73 8.14
CA PHE A 341 -21.12 -3.61 8.67
C PHE A 341 -22.00 -2.37 8.78
N MET A 342 -22.11 -1.81 9.98
CA MET A 342 -22.96 -0.64 10.27
C MET A 342 -22.36 0.65 9.70
N LEU A 343 -21.05 0.77 9.74
CA LEU A 343 -20.31 1.97 9.41
C LEU A 343 -19.40 1.68 8.23
N LYS A 344 -19.61 2.36 7.11
CA LYS A 344 -18.85 2.12 5.88
C LYS A 344 -18.41 3.43 5.27
N THR A 345 -17.11 3.62 5.18
CA THR A 345 -16.52 4.71 4.41
C THR A 345 -15.82 4.11 3.20
N SER A 346 -16.23 4.51 2.00
CA SER A 346 -15.62 4.07 0.76
C SER A 346 -14.95 5.24 0.06
N ILE A 347 -13.65 5.12 -0.17
CA ILE A 347 -12.81 6.08 -0.87
C ILE A 347 -12.36 5.44 -2.17
N PHE A 348 -12.66 6.04 -3.32
CA PHE A 348 -12.44 5.41 -4.63
C PHE A 348 -12.20 6.46 -5.73
N THR A 349 -11.89 6.01 -6.95
CA THR A 349 -11.58 6.89 -8.09
C THR A 349 -12.77 7.05 -9.03
N GLU A 350 -12.82 8.17 -9.76
CA GLU A 350 -13.81 8.39 -10.80
C GLU A 350 -13.64 7.38 -11.96
N ARG A 351 -12.39 7.08 -12.33
CA ARG A 351 -12.09 6.06 -13.36
C ARG A 351 -12.57 4.67 -12.94
N GLY A 352 -12.46 4.33 -11.66
CA GLY A 352 -12.97 3.06 -11.14
C GLY A 352 -14.50 2.98 -11.17
N LEU A 353 -15.19 4.09 -10.89
CA LEU A 353 -16.63 4.18 -11.06
C LEU A 353 -17.04 3.97 -12.52
N ASP A 354 -16.37 4.62 -13.47
CA ASP A 354 -16.61 4.45 -14.90
C ASP A 354 -16.32 3.02 -15.36
N ASN A 355 -15.26 2.39 -14.84
CA ASN A 355 -14.94 1.01 -15.13
C ASN A 355 -16.04 0.05 -14.66
N PHE A 356 -16.53 0.21 -13.43
CA PHE A 356 -17.64 -0.59 -12.93
C PHE A 356 -18.92 -0.40 -13.77
N LEU A 357 -19.27 0.86 -14.09
CA LEU A 357 -20.45 1.16 -14.91
C LEU A 357 -20.35 0.54 -16.31
N THR A 358 -19.19 0.60 -16.96
CA THR A 358 -19.01 0.13 -18.34
C THR A 358 -18.85 -1.37 -18.44
N THR A 359 -18.06 -1.99 -17.54
CA THR A 359 -17.72 -3.41 -17.63
C THR A 359 -18.64 -4.32 -16.80
N GLY A 360 -19.16 -3.83 -15.66
CA GLY A 360 -19.85 -4.65 -14.67
C GLY A 360 -18.93 -5.67 -13.98
N ARG A 361 -17.62 -5.44 -14.07
CA ARG A 361 -16.59 -6.21 -13.36
C ARG A 361 -16.30 -5.56 -12.03
N ILE A 362 -15.84 -6.36 -11.10
CA ILE A 362 -15.38 -5.96 -9.77
C ILE A 362 -13.94 -6.44 -9.70
N ILE A 363 -12.98 -5.53 -9.63
CA ILE A 363 -11.54 -5.83 -9.70
C ILE A 363 -11.12 -6.85 -8.63
N GLU A 364 -11.73 -6.78 -7.45
CA GLU A 364 -11.45 -7.67 -6.34
C GLU A 364 -11.93 -9.12 -6.52
N ILE A 365 -12.77 -9.41 -7.52
CA ILE A 365 -13.29 -10.76 -7.75
C ILE A 365 -12.71 -11.32 -9.05
N PRO A 366 -12.06 -12.48 -9.01
CA PRO A 366 -11.47 -13.10 -10.21
C PRO A 366 -12.48 -13.24 -11.34
N GLU A 367 -12.14 -12.76 -12.53
CA GLU A 367 -13.03 -12.77 -13.69
C GLU A 367 -13.55 -14.17 -14.07
N ILE A 368 -12.73 -15.18 -13.79
CA ILE A 368 -13.12 -16.57 -14.06
C ILE A 368 -14.27 -17.06 -13.16
N ALA A 369 -14.53 -16.38 -12.03
CA ALA A 369 -15.53 -16.79 -11.06
C ALA A 369 -16.97 -16.40 -11.45
N TYR A 370 -17.14 -15.35 -12.28
CA TYR A 370 -18.46 -14.80 -12.55
C TYR A 370 -18.58 -14.14 -13.92
N ASN A 371 -19.81 -14.01 -14.41
CA ASN A 371 -20.16 -13.21 -15.58
C ASN A 371 -20.37 -11.74 -15.16
N PRO A 372 -20.09 -10.76 -16.05
CA PRO A 372 -20.30 -9.35 -15.74
C PRO A 372 -21.70 -9.06 -15.21
N ILE A 373 -21.78 -8.17 -14.21
CA ILE A 373 -23.06 -7.72 -13.66
C ILE A 373 -23.84 -6.98 -14.75
N PRO A 374 -25.11 -7.35 -15.02
CA PRO A 374 -25.90 -6.70 -16.06
C PRO A 374 -26.14 -5.21 -15.78
N PRO A 375 -26.22 -4.34 -16.81
CA PRO A 375 -26.29 -2.88 -16.67
C PRO A 375 -27.35 -2.39 -15.67
N LYS A 376 -28.56 -2.93 -15.73
CA LYS A 376 -29.65 -2.53 -14.83
C LYS A 376 -29.32 -2.77 -13.34
N TYR A 377 -28.52 -3.81 -13.04
CA TYR A 377 -28.11 -4.12 -11.66
C TYR A 377 -26.94 -3.24 -11.22
N ARG A 378 -26.04 -2.79 -12.12
CA ARG A 378 -25.00 -1.82 -11.82
C ARG A 378 -25.60 -0.51 -11.32
N ILE A 379 -26.62 -0.01 -12.04
CA ILE A 379 -27.40 1.18 -11.66
C ILE A 379 -28.08 0.98 -10.30
N LYS A 380 -28.75 -0.17 -10.09
CA LYS A 380 -29.40 -0.48 -8.81
C LYS A 380 -28.39 -0.48 -7.66
N ILE A 381 -27.26 -1.12 -7.81
CA ILE A 381 -26.20 -1.20 -6.79
C ILE A 381 -25.70 0.19 -6.43
N LEU A 382 -25.36 1.04 -7.41
CA LEU A 382 -24.87 2.40 -7.16
C LEU A 382 -25.93 3.29 -6.51
N ASN A 383 -27.21 3.12 -6.87
CA ASN A 383 -28.30 3.83 -6.19
C ASN A 383 -28.44 3.40 -4.72
N GLU A 384 -28.31 2.10 -4.40
CA GLU A 384 -28.32 1.64 -3.01
C GLU A 384 -27.10 2.11 -2.23
N LEU A 385 -25.93 2.17 -2.87
CA LEU A 385 -24.70 2.76 -2.31
C LEU A 385 -24.94 4.23 -1.93
N CYS A 386 -25.47 5.04 -2.84
CA CYS A 386 -25.80 6.45 -2.57
C CYS A 386 -26.86 6.60 -1.47
N LYS A 387 -27.92 5.80 -1.49
CA LYS A 387 -28.95 5.82 -0.44
C LYS A 387 -28.37 5.50 0.94
N SER A 388 -27.47 4.54 1.03
CA SER A 388 -26.78 4.18 2.26
C SER A 388 -26.00 5.38 2.80
N ALA A 389 -25.27 6.09 1.94
CA ALA A 389 -24.46 7.26 2.32
C ALA A 389 -25.31 8.49 2.69
N ILE A 390 -26.56 8.60 2.21
CA ILE A 390 -27.49 9.67 2.58
C ILE A 390 -28.19 9.37 3.91
N ASN A 391 -28.64 8.12 4.10
CA ASN A 391 -29.57 7.77 5.17
C ASN A 391 -28.88 7.31 6.47
N LEU A 392 -27.66 6.78 6.37
CA LEU A 392 -26.92 6.26 7.51
C LEU A 392 -25.90 7.31 7.98
N LYS A 393 -26.07 7.81 9.21
CA LYS A 393 -25.17 8.81 9.85
C LYS A 393 -23.66 8.45 9.82
N HIS A 394 -23.36 7.21 9.50
CA HIS A 394 -22.02 6.63 9.61
C HIS A 394 -21.54 5.95 8.33
N SER A 395 -22.19 6.24 7.21
CA SER A 395 -21.80 5.77 5.89
C SER A 395 -21.44 6.96 5.01
N SER A 396 -20.28 6.94 4.37
CA SER A 396 -19.85 8.05 3.51
C SER A 396 -19.10 7.55 2.28
N LEU A 397 -19.18 8.33 1.21
CA LEU A 397 -18.56 8.07 -0.08
C LEU A 397 -17.66 9.25 -0.44
N HIS A 398 -16.45 8.96 -0.85
CA HIS A 398 -15.47 9.97 -1.20
C HIS A 398 -14.74 9.61 -2.48
N LEU A 399 -14.90 10.40 -3.52
CA LEU A 399 -14.08 10.31 -4.73
C LEU A 399 -12.74 11.00 -4.51
N ILE A 400 -11.67 10.35 -4.92
CA ILE A 400 -10.32 10.92 -4.91
C ILE A 400 -10.23 11.94 -6.04
N ARG A 401 -9.62 13.09 -5.74
CA ARG A 401 -9.24 14.08 -6.75
C ARG A 401 -7.96 13.59 -7.43
N GLU A 402 -8.04 13.29 -8.72
CA GLU A 402 -6.94 12.70 -9.47
C GLU A 402 -5.71 13.61 -9.61
N ASP A 403 -5.85 14.92 -9.36
CA ASP A 403 -4.73 15.85 -9.27
C ASP A 403 -4.00 15.84 -7.91
N LYS A 404 -4.52 15.10 -6.93
CA LYS A 404 -4.00 15.05 -5.56
C LYS A 404 -3.43 13.69 -5.14
N LEU A 405 -4.06 12.60 -5.56
CA LEU A 405 -3.63 11.24 -5.24
C LEU A 405 -4.05 10.28 -6.35
N HIS A 406 -3.11 9.43 -6.79
CA HIS A 406 -3.38 8.40 -7.78
C HIS A 406 -3.45 7.03 -7.11
N LEU A 407 -4.48 6.25 -7.42
CA LEU A 407 -4.58 4.86 -6.99
C LEU A 407 -4.24 3.91 -8.14
N PRO A 408 -3.38 2.91 -7.91
CA PRO A 408 -3.22 1.82 -8.86
C PRO A 408 -4.51 1.01 -8.97
N LYS A 409 -4.84 0.54 -10.19
CA LYS A 409 -6.06 -0.23 -10.47
C LYS A 409 -6.25 -1.45 -9.55
N ASN A 410 -5.16 -2.02 -9.10
CA ASN A 410 -5.15 -3.27 -8.35
C ASN A 410 -5.03 -3.05 -6.83
N LEU A 411 -5.11 -1.81 -6.36
CA LEU A 411 -5.07 -1.50 -4.94
C LEU A 411 -6.44 -1.73 -4.31
N ARG A 412 -6.48 -2.56 -3.30
CA ARG A 412 -7.57 -2.61 -2.34
C ARG A 412 -7.01 -2.53 -0.94
N TYR A 413 -7.39 -1.50 -0.23
CA TYR A 413 -7.22 -1.36 1.19
C TYR A 413 -8.56 -1.56 1.89
N CYS A 414 -8.57 -2.40 2.91
CA CYS A 414 -9.71 -2.58 3.80
C CYS A 414 -9.18 -2.52 5.24
N GLY A 415 -9.62 -1.55 6.00
CA GLY A 415 -9.16 -1.33 7.36
C GLY A 415 -10.29 -1.11 8.34
N THR A 416 -10.06 -1.52 9.59
CA THR A 416 -10.96 -1.28 10.71
C THR A 416 -10.20 -0.70 11.88
N GLY A 417 -10.84 0.16 12.67
CA GLY A 417 -10.20 0.78 13.84
C GLY A 417 -9.98 -0.17 15.01
N GLN A 418 -10.59 -1.35 15.01
CA GLN A 418 -10.56 -2.29 16.14
C GLN A 418 -9.48 -3.35 16.00
N ILE A 419 -9.15 -3.75 14.79
CA ILE A 419 -8.15 -4.78 14.51
C ILE A 419 -7.10 -4.15 13.61
N ASN A 420 -5.84 -4.40 13.93
CA ASN A 420 -4.71 -3.96 13.10
C ASN A 420 -4.64 -4.82 11.83
N ASP A 421 -5.71 -4.79 11.04
CA ASP A 421 -5.79 -5.51 9.79
C ASP A 421 -5.63 -4.54 8.63
N PHE A 422 -4.63 -4.83 7.83
CA PHE A 422 -4.38 -4.20 6.56
C PHE A 422 -4.35 -5.29 5.49
N PHE A 423 -5.19 -5.13 4.51
CA PHE A 423 -5.28 -6.04 3.40
C PHE A 423 -4.96 -5.26 2.12
N LEU A 424 -3.84 -5.57 1.51
CA LEU A 424 -3.45 -5.03 0.22
C LEU A 424 -3.61 -6.15 -0.82
N LEU A 425 -4.64 -6.07 -1.62
CA LEU A 425 -4.82 -6.96 -2.76
C LEU A 425 -4.12 -6.34 -3.96
N LEU A 426 -3.20 -7.09 -4.53
CA LEU A 426 -2.51 -6.77 -5.76
C LEU A 426 -2.75 -7.93 -6.71
N SER A 427 -3.49 -7.70 -7.77
CA SER A 427 -3.69 -8.70 -8.81
C SER A 427 -2.78 -8.41 -10.00
N ASP A 428 -2.13 -9.44 -10.54
CA ASP A 428 -1.55 -9.34 -11.87
C ASP A 428 -2.65 -9.59 -12.92
N GLU A 429 -2.70 -8.75 -13.95
CA GLU A 429 -3.66 -8.87 -15.06
C GLU A 429 -3.55 -10.21 -15.82
N LYS A 430 -2.50 -11.00 -15.55
CA LYS A 430 -2.15 -12.14 -16.40
C LYS A 430 -2.45 -13.52 -15.86
N ASN A 431 -2.77 -13.78 -14.60
CA ASN A 431 -3.21 -15.12 -14.14
C ASN A 431 -3.01 -15.45 -12.65
N SER A 432 -2.37 -14.63 -11.84
CA SER A 432 -2.18 -14.94 -10.42
C SER A 432 -2.71 -13.81 -9.54
N HIS A 433 -3.62 -14.15 -8.67
CA HIS A 433 -4.06 -13.25 -7.61
C HIS A 433 -3.11 -13.46 -6.43
N SER A 434 -2.07 -12.68 -6.37
CA SER A 434 -1.20 -12.67 -5.20
C SER A 434 -1.66 -11.59 -4.24
N VAL A 435 -1.76 -11.92 -2.98
CA VAL A 435 -2.18 -11.00 -1.93
C VAL A 435 -1.00 -10.68 -1.04
N PHE A 436 -0.68 -9.42 -0.96
CA PHE A 436 0.18 -8.89 0.08
C PHE A 436 -0.61 -8.83 1.37
N LYS A 437 -0.27 -9.68 2.33
CA LYS A 437 -0.91 -9.70 3.64
C LYS A 437 0.00 -8.98 4.64
N LEU A 438 -0.27 -7.70 4.87
CA LEU A 438 0.51 -6.85 5.78
C LEU A 438 -0.12 -6.77 7.18
N ASN A 439 -0.67 -7.87 7.68
CA ASN A 439 -1.23 -7.91 9.01
C ASN A 439 -0.13 -7.71 10.05
N GLU A 440 -0.40 -6.91 11.08
CA GLU A 440 0.42 -6.72 12.28
C GLU A 440 1.78 -6.02 12.14
N CYS A 441 2.29 -5.78 10.93
CA CYS A 441 3.64 -5.24 10.72
C CYS A 441 3.79 -3.73 11.01
N GLY A 442 2.95 -3.15 11.84
CA GLY A 442 2.98 -1.71 12.07
C GLY A 442 2.38 -0.88 10.93
N PHE A 443 1.87 -1.53 9.89
CA PHE A 443 1.22 -0.85 8.76
C PHE A 443 -0.24 -0.51 9.04
N ALA A 444 -0.96 -1.36 9.73
CA ALA A 444 -2.40 -1.25 9.90
C ALA A 444 -2.82 0.07 10.56
N LYS A 445 -2.20 0.46 11.66
CA LYS A 445 -2.52 1.71 12.36
C LYS A 445 -2.19 2.97 11.54
N PRO A 446 -0.97 3.13 10.99
CA PRO A 446 -0.66 4.26 10.13
C PRO A 446 -1.56 4.35 8.87
N PHE A 447 -1.87 3.22 8.24
CA PHE A 447 -2.77 3.19 7.09
C PHE A 447 -4.21 3.53 7.47
N TYR A 448 -4.71 3.04 8.59
CA TYR A 448 -6.03 3.41 9.10
C TYR A 448 -6.10 4.89 9.43
N ASP A 449 -5.06 5.44 10.08
CA ASP A 449 -4.95 6.86 10.36
C ASP A 449 -4.92 7.70 9.08
N PHE A 450 -4.16 7.26 8.08
CA PHE A 450 -4.14 7.90 6.77
C PHE A 450 -5.53 7.85 6.11
N ALA A 451 -6.14 6.67 6.02
CA ALA A 451 -7.44 6.49 5.39
C ALA A 451 -8.52 7.36 6.04
N THR A 452 -8.57 7.39 7.38
CA THR A 452 -9.51 8.24 8.11
C THR A 452 -9.25 9.73 7.90
N SER A 453 -7.99 10.12 7.72
CA SER A 453 -7.64 11.52 7.48
C SER A 453 -8.04 12.03 6.10
N LEU A 454 -8.24 11.15 5.13
CA LEU A 454 -8.67 11.55 3.79
C LEU A 454 -10.08 12.12 3.77
N VAL A 455 -10.97 11.64 4.64
CA VAL A 455 -12.40 12.02 4.66
C VAL A 455 -12.61 13.54 4.79
N ASP A 456 -11.76 14.20 5.59
CA ASP A 456 -11.82 15.64 5.84
C ASP A 456 -10.71 16.42 5.12
N SER A 457 -10.09 15.82 4.09
CA SER A 457 -8.96 16.43 3.37
C SER A 457 -9.35 17.00 2.01
N GLU A 458 -8.51 17.88 1.47
CA GLU A 458 -8.62 18.36 0.09
C GLU A 458 -8.31 17.27 -0.97
N ILE A 459 -7.89 16.09 -0.55
CA ILE A 459 -7.54 14.97 -1.47
C ILE A 459 -8.79 14.33 -2.04
N VAL A 460 -9.91 14.42 -1.34
CA VAL A 460 -11.17 13.81 -1.76
C VAL A 460 -12.29 14.83 -1.92
N TYR A 461 -13.30 14.46 -2.67
CA TYR A 461 -14.57 15.20 -2.71
C TYR A 461 -15.38 14.89 -1.44
N SER A 462 -16.17 15.85 -0.98
CA SER A 462 -17.14 15.62 0.10
C SER A 462 -18.13 14.52 -0.26
N ASN A 463 -18.79 13.95 0.75
CA ASN A 463 -19.84 12.94 0.55
C ASN A 463 -20.94 13.45 -0.39
N GLU A 464 -21.39 14.70 -0.22
CA GLU A 464 -22.44 15.30 -1.05
C GLU A 464 -22.00 15.49 -2.51
N GLU A 465 -20.78 16.00 -2.73
CA GLU A 465 -20.22 16.16 -4.08
C GLU A 465 -20.07 14.80 -4.77
N THR A 466 -19.54 13.81 -4.05
CA THR A 466 -19.35 12.44 -4.55
C THR A 466 -20.66 11.82 -4.98
N ILE A 467 -21.71 11.94 -4.16
CA ILE A 467 -23.05 11.43 -4.50
C ILE A 467 -23.59 12.10 -5.77
N LYS A 468 -23.43 13.41 -5.93
CA LYS A 468 -23.84 14.13 -7.15
C LYS A 468 -23.10 13.61 -8.39
N ILE A 469 -21.79 13.39 -8.28
CA ILE A 469 -20.99 12.84 -9.39
C ILE A 469 -21.50 11.46 -9.77
N ILE A 470 -21.71 10.57 -8.80
CA ILE A 470 -22.24 9.21 -9.05
C ILE A 470 -23.61 9.28 -9.75
N GLN A 471 -24.53 10.13 -9.27
CA GLN A 471 -25.86 10.28 -9.86
C GLN A 471 -25.81 10.79 -11.30
N ASN A 472 -24.91 11.74 -11.61
CA ASN A 472 -24.69 12.20 -12.99
C ASN A 472 -24.18 11.08 -13.88
N LYS A 473 -23.17 10.31 -13.45
CA LYS A 473 -22.65 9.15 -14.19
C LYS A 473 -23.71 8.06 -14.43
N ILE A 474 -24.55 7.79 -13.44
CA ILE A 474 -25.68 6.86 -13.60
C ILE A 474 -26.66 7.37 -14.68
N SER A 475 -26.95 8.68 -14.69
CA SER A 475 -27.85 9.29 -15.65
C SER A 475 -27.29 9.21 -17.07
N GLU A 476 -26.03 9.55 -17.26
CA GLU A 476 -25.32 9.45 -18.55
C GLU A 476 -25.27 8.00 -19.05
N PHE A 477 -24.93 7.05 -18.17
CA PHE A 477 -24.88 5.64 -18.52
C PHE A 477 -26.27 5.11 -18.89
N SER A 478 -27.33 5.52 -18.17
CA SER A 478 -28.70 5.10 -18.46
C SER A 478 -29.21 5.59 -19.81
N GLN A 479 -28.73 6.75 -20.30
CA GLN A 479 -29.07 7.28 -21.62
C GLN A 479 -28.33 6.56 -22.76
N SER A 480 -27.23 5.88 -22.44
CA SER A 480 -26.41 5.14 -23.41
C SER A 480 -26.87 3.67 -23.61
N LEU A 481 -27.77 3.18 -22.77
CA LEU A 481 -28.35 1.82 -22.81
C LEU A 481 -29.57 1.77 -23.72
#